data_62876c47cebec34eaf0e0a0a4c858682
#
_entry.id   62876c47cebec34eaf0e0a0a4c858682
#
_cell.length_a   1.000
_cell.length_b   1.000
_cell.length_c   1.000
_cell.angle_alpha   90.00
_cell.angle_beta   90.00
_cell.angle_gamma   90.00
#
_symmetry.space_group_name_H-M   'P 1'
#
loop_
_entity.id
_entity.type
_entity.pdbx_description
1 polymer ?
#
loop_
_entity_poly.entity_id
_entity_poly.type
_entity_poly.pdbx_seq_one_letter_code
_entity_poly.pdbx_strand_id
1 'polypeptide(L)'
;ADAKDFDDALSLDKLENGHYLIGVHIADVSHYVKEGTALDDEAYDRGTSVYLVDRVVPMLPEILSNNVCSLRPHEEKLTFSAVFEMDQEAHVKNEWFGRTVIRSNRRFTYEEAQAVIEGADDPLREEILILDSLAKKMRERRMAAGAIAFDREEVKFTLDADNEPTGVFFKISKDANKLIEEFMLLANRKVATFVGSELRHDPVYQGVAPTFVYRVHDDPNPEKLASLAGMARKFGYKVLTKDRQSISRSLNRMLTDVRGHREENMLTTLAMRSMAKAEYSTDNIGHYGLAFEYYTH
;
A
#
# COMPACT_ATOMS: atom_id res chain seq x y z
N ALA A 1 18.29 2.89 -11.57
CA ALA A 1 17.59 2.92 -12.85
C ALA A 1 16.17 3.39 -12.61
N ASP A 2 15.64 4.25 -13.47
CA ASP A 2 14.27 4.70 -13.38
C ASP A 2 13.31 3.53 -13.64
N ALA A 3 12.31 3.36 -12.77
CA ALA A 3 11.22 2.45 -13.04
C ALA A 3 10.55 2.79 -14.36
N LYS A 4 10.10 1.79 -15.09
CA LYS A 4 9.40 1.93 -16.39
C LYS A 4 7.99 1.36 -16.33
N ASP A 5 7.69 0.61 -15.30
CA ASP A 5 6.45 -0.09 -15.00
C ASP A 5 5.65 0.73 -13.97
N PHE A 6 4.82 1.64 -14.43
CA PHE A 6 3.97 2.45 -13.56
C PHE A 6 2.60 1.80 -13.47
N ASP A 7 2.35 1.06 -12.40
CA ASP A 7 1.15 0.25 -12.22
C ASP A 7 -0.02 1.06 -11.65
N ASP A 8 0.25 2.20 -11.02
CA ASP A 8 -0.74 3.02 -10.33
C ASP A 8 -0.60 4.52 -10.66
N ALA A 9 -1.72 5.23 -10.55
CA ALA A 9 -1.79 6.67 -10.68
C ALA A 9 -2.90 7.24 -9.78
N LEU A 10 -2.74 8.50 -9.38
CA LEU A 10 -3.77 9.25 -8.67
C LEU A 10 -4.27 10.41 -9.53
N SER A 11 -5.56 10.71 -9.43
CA SER A 11 -6.15 11.95 -9.95
C SER A 11 -6.85 12.73 -8.85
N LEU A 12 -6.93 14.06 -9.01
CA LEU A 12 -7.63 14.95 -8.10
C LEU A 12 -8.36 16.02 -8.88
N ASP A 13 -9.66 16.16 -8.62
CA ASP A 13 -10.48 17.29 -9.06
C ASP A 13 -11.15 17.92 -7.84
N LYS A 14 -11.33 19.26 -7.90
CA LYS A 14 -12.06 20.01 -6.85
C LYS A 14 -13.50 20.16 -7.27
N LEU A 15 -14.43 19.78 -6.39
CA LEU A 15 -15.84 19.89 -6.62
C LEU A 15 -16.38 21.25 -6.11
N GLU A 16 -17.48 21.72 -6.67
CA GLU A 16 -18.13 23.00 -6.28
C GLU A 16 -18.60 23.02 -4.82
N ASN A 17 -18.89 21.84 -4.24
CA ASN A 17 -19.28 21.70 -2.83
C ASN A 17 -18.10 21.75 -1.85
N GLY A 18 -16.87 21.98 -2.33
CA GLY A 18 -15.65 22.01 -1.53
C GLY A 18 -15.07 20.64 -1.20
N HIS A 19 -15.66 19.57 -1.73
CA HIS A 19 -15.07 18.22 -1.67
C HIS A 19 -14.04 18.01 -2.79
N TYR A 20 -13.35 16.88 -2.71
CA TYR A 20 -12.40 16.42 -3.71
C TYR A 20 -12.89 15.14 -4.36
N LEU A 21 -12.77 15.05 -5.67
CA LEU A 21 -12.92 13.79 -6.39
C LEU A 21 -11.54 13.19 -6.61
N ILE A 22 -11.28 12.09 -5.93
CA ILE A 22 -9.98 11.41 -5.96
C ILE A 22 -10.13 10.10 -6.72
N GLY A 23 -9.33 9.93 -7.78
CA GLY A 23 -9.22 8.66 -8.50
C GLY A 23 -7.95 7.91 -8.09
N VAL A 24 -8.10 6.62 -7.81
CA VAL A 24 -7.00 5.66 -7.68
C VAL A 24 -7.10 4.71 -8.86
N HIS A 25 -6.13 4.78 -9.75
CA HIS A 25 -6.16 4.11 -11.04
C HIS A 25 -5.08 3.03 -11.08
N ILE A 26 -5.47 1.79 -11.37
CA ILE A 26 -4.57 0.65 -11.50
C ILE A 26 -4.60 0.18 -12.94
N ALA A 27 -3.44 -0.12 -13.52
CA ALA A 27 -3.34 -0.64 -14.89
C ALA A 27 -4.26 -1.87 -15.08
N ASP A 28 -5.12 -1.85 -16.10
CA ASP A 28 -6.03 -2.97 -16.41
C ASP A 28 -5.28 -4.09 -17.15
N VAL A 29 -4.41 -4.78 -16.42
CA VAL A 29 -3.64 -5.92 -16.92
C VAL A 29 -4.57 -7.03 -17.44
N SER A 30 -5.73 -7.21 -16.80
CA SER A 30 -6.74 -8.21 -17.18
C SER A 30 -7.38 -7.95 -18.55
N HIS A 31 -7.22 -6.75 -19.11
CA HIS A 31 -7.61 -6.46 -20.48
C HIS A 31 -6.74 -7.22 -21.48
N TYR A 32 -5.46 -7.35 -21.21
CA TYR A 32 -4.45 -7.93 -22.11
C TYR A 32 -4.18 -9.41 -21.80
N VAL A 33 -4.09 -9.76 -20.52
CA VAL A 33 -3.86 -11.14 -20.07
C VAL A 33 -5.22 -11.80 -19.85
N LYS A 34 -5.60 -12.68 -20.77
CA LYS A 34 -6.86 -13.41 -20.71
C LYS A 34 -6.63 -14.81 -20.19
N GLU A 35 -7.53 -15.28 -19.32
CA GLU A 35 -7.52 -16.62 -18.77
C GLU A 35 -7.46 -17.69 -19.88
N GLY A 36 -6.62 -18.71 -19.70
CA GLY A 36 -6.43 -19.82 -20.61
C GLY A 36 -5.66 -19.50 -21.90
N THR A 37 -4.98 -18.35 -21.96
CA THR A 37 -4.07 -18.02 -23.05
C THR A 37 -2.63 -18.42 -22.71
N ALA A 38 -1.78 -18.62 -23.74
CA ALA A 38 -0.37 -18.93 -23.52
C ALA A 38 0.36 -17.87 -22.66
N LEU A 39 -0.10 -16.62 -22.68
CA LEU A 39 0.44 -15.55 -21.83
C LEU A 39 0.03 -15.72 -20.36
N ASP A 40 -1.20 -16.15 -20.12
CA ASP A 40 -1.71 -16.48 -18.79
C ASP A 40 -1.00 -17.70 -18.20
N ASP A 41 -0.85 -18.77 -19.01
CA ASP A 41 -0.13 -19.98 -18.63
C ASP A 41 1.32 -19.68 -18.23
N GLU A 42 2.04 -18.89 -19.03
CA GLU A 42 3.43 -18.47 -18.74
C GLU A 42 3.50 -17.60 -17.47
N ALA A 43 2.55 -16.67 -17.29
CA ALA A 43 2.49 -15.84 -16.10
C ALA A 43 2.18 -16.66 -14.84
N TYR A 44 1.31 -17.66 -14.96
CA TYR A 44 0.98 -18.60 -13.88
C TYR A 44 2.20 -19.43 -13.47
N ASP A 45 2.94 -19.97 -14.44
CA ASP A 45 4.15 -20.76 -14.18
C ASP A 45 5.26 -19.93 -13.52
N ARG A 46 5.42 -18.66 -13.92
CA ARG A 46 6.37 -17.73 -13.28
C ARG A 46 5.94 -17.32 -11.88
N GLY A 47 4.65 -17.09 -11.68
CA GLY A 47 4.02 -16.73 -10.41
C GLY A 47 4.39 -15.36 -9.84
N THR A 48 5.52 -14.77 -10.23
CA THR A 48 5.97 -13.45 -9.75
C THR A 48 7.04 -12.85 -10.66
N SER A 49 7.26 -11.54 -10.56
CA SER A 49 8.47 -10.89 -11.05
C SER A 49 9.58 -10.99 -10.02
N VAL A 50 10.81 -11.25 -10.48
CA VAL A 50 11.99 -11.37 -9.61
C VAL A 50 12.88 -10.14 -9.79
N TYR A 51 13.06 -9.38 -8.71
CA TYR A 51 13.87 -8.17 -8.68
C TYR A 51 15.27 -8.50 -8.16
N LEU A 52 16.24 -8.51 -9.06
CA LEU A 52 17.66 -8.68 -8.75
C LEU A 52 18.30 -7.29 -8.54
N VAL A 53 19.56 -7.28 -8.12
CA VAL A 53 20.28 -6.01 -7.84
C VAL A 53 20.46 -5.19 -9.12
N ASP A 54 20.73 -5.86 -10.25
CA ASP A 54 21.07 -5.28 -11.55
C ASP A 54 19.93 -5.30 -12.58
N ARG A 55 18.92 -6.15 -12.38
CA ARG A 55 17.85 -6.37 -13.37
C ARG A 55 16.58 -6.93 -12.76
N VAL A 56 15.51 -6.88 -13.55
CA VAL A 56 14.23 -7.53 -13.23
C VAL A 56 14.01 -8.68 -14.22
N VAL A 57 13.60 -9.84 -13.71
CA VAL A 57 13.02 -10.94 -14.51
C VAL A 57 11.50 -10.82 -14.38
N PRO A 58 10.81 -10.24 -15.36
CA PRO A 58 9.41 -9.92 -15.22
C PRO A 58 8.52 -11.15 -15.36
N MET A 59 7.39 -11.18 -14.64
CA MET A 59 6.36 -12.21 -14.78
C MET A 59 5.65 -12.08 -16.14
N LEU A 60 5.41 -10.87 -16.61
CA LEU A 60 4.82 -10.56 -17.92
C LEU A 60 5.89 -9.99 -18.87
N PRO A 61 5.75 -10.18 -20.19
CA PRO A 61 6.64 -9.56 -21.16
C PRO A 61 6.77 -8.04 -20.98
N GLU A 62 7.96 -7.48 -21.16
CA GLU A 62 8.24 -6.06 -20.98
C GLU A 62 7.37 -5.13 -21.86
N ILE A 63 6.92 -5.63 -23.02
CA ILE A 63 5.96 -4.89 -23.85
C ILE A 63 4.65 -4.61 -23.13
N LEU A 64 4.24 -5.45 -22.19
CA LEU A 64 3.09 -5.22 -21.32
C LEU A 64 3.49 -4.38 -20.11
N SER A 65 4.43 -4.86 -19.29
CA SER A 65 4.78 -4.22 -18.01
C SER A 65 5.35 -2.82 -18.18
N ASN A 66 6.27 -2.62 -19.15
CA ASN A 66 6.96 -1.35 -19.34
C ASN A 66 6.30 -0.42 -20.37
N ASN A 67 5.30 -0.89 -21.11
CA ASN A 67 4.68 -0.11 -22.18
C ASN A 67 3.15 -0.06 -22.05
N VAL A 68 2.45 -1.10 -22.50
CA VAL A 68 1.00 -1.06 -22.69
C VAL A 68 0.27 -0.88 -21.37
N CYS A 69 0.68 -1.58 -20.31
CA CYS A 69 0.12 -1.47 -18.97
C CYS A 69 0.73 -0.31 -18.15
N SER A 70 1.90 0.21 -18.55
CA SER A 70 2.53 1.29 -17.79
C SER A 70 1.79 2.62 -17.98
N LEU A 71 1.36 3.25 -16.88
CA LEU A 71 0.57 4.49 -16.85
C LEU A 71 1.44 5.73 -17.11
N ARG A 72 2.12 5.73 -18.29
CA ARG A 72 3.05 6.80 -18.68
C ARG A 72 2.33 8.11 -18.96
N PRO A 73 2.98 9.26 -18.66
CA PRO A 73 2.38 10.57 -18.91
C PRO A 73 2.07 10.79 -20.38
N HIS A 74 0.97 11.53 -20.65
CA HIS A 74 0.52 11.97 -21.97
C HIS A 74 0.07 10.86 -22.93
N GLU A 75 -0.07 9.63 -22.43
CA GLU A 75 -0.61 8.50 -23.17
C GLU A 75 -1.96 8.06 -22.56
N GLU A 76 -2.88 7.64 -23.43
CA GLU A 76 -4.13 6.99 -22.98
C GLU A 76 -3.85 5.57 -22.54
N LYS A 77 -4.30 5.23 -21.33
CA LYS A 77 -4.10 3.92 -20.71
C LYS A 77 -5.38 3.37 -20.14
N LEU A 78 -5.57 2.08 -20.34
CA LEU A 78 -6.69 1.35 -19.71
C LEU A 78 -6.39 1.09 -18.25
N THR A 79 -7.35 1.42 -17.40
CA THR A 79 -7.23 1.24 -15.96
C THR A 79 -8.50 0.65 -15.36
N PHE A 80 -8.36 0.01 -14.21
CA PHE A 80 -9.44 -0.23 -13.28
C PHE A 80 -9.34 0.80 -12.16
N SER A 81 -10.40 1.56 -11.94
CA SER A 81 -10.34 2.73 -11.07
C SER A 81 -11.29 2.63 -9.89
N ALA A 82 -10.82 3.10 -8.75
CA ALA A 82 -11.63 3.41 -7.59
C ALA A 82 -11.69 4.95 -7.46
N VAL A 83 -12.89 5.51 -7.54
CA VAL A 83 -13.11 6.95 -7.51
C VAL A 83 -13.89 7.30 -6.25
N PHE A 84 -13.40 8.27 -5.49
CA PHE A 84 -13.93 8.66 -4.21
C PHE A 84 -14.26 10.15 -4.17
N GLU A 85 -15.49 10.50 -3.78
CA GLU A 85 -15.77 11.85 -3.30
C GLU A 85 -15.38 11.92 -1.82
N MET A 86 -14.47 12.83 -1.48
CA MET A 86 -13.94 13.00 -0.12
C MET A 86 -14.10 14.43 0.38
N ASP A 87 -14.46 14.58 1.64
CA ASP A 87 -14.42 15.89 2.30
C ASP A 87 -12.98 16.27 2.68
N GLN A 88 -12.80 17.50 3.14
CA GLN A 88 -11.50 18.02 3.57
C GLN A 88 -10.91 17.26 4.77
N GLU A 89 -11.73 16.54 5.54
CA GLU A 89 -11.30 15.66 6.63
C GLU A 89 -11.02 14.23 6.17
N ALA A 90 -10.93 14.01 4.85
CA ALA A 90 -10.69 12.71 4.22
C ALA A 90 -11.74 11.62 4.59
N HIS A 91 -13.01 12.00 4.79
CA HIS A 91 -14.11 11.05 4.86
C HIS A 91 -14.68 10.83 3.46
N VAL A 92 -14.79 9.57 3.07
CA VAL A 92 -15.43 9.19 1.82
C VAL A 92 -16.94 9.41 1.94
N LYS A 93 -17.51 10.20 1.04
CA LYS A 93 -18.94 10.52 0.94
C LYS A 93 -19.63 9.68 -0.12
N ASN A 94 -18.90 9.42 -1.22
CA ASN A 94 -19.39 8.62 -2.32
C ASN A 94 -18.23 7.83 -2.95
N GLU A 95 -18.53 6.69 -3.58
CA GLU A 95 -17.51 5.85 -4.21
C GLU A 95 -18.05 5.16 -5.45
N TRP A 96 -17.15 4.93 -6.39
CA TRP A 96 -17.44 4.22 -7.63
C TRP A 96 -16.23 3.37 -8.05
N PHE A 97 -16.49 2.20 -8.61
CA PHE A 97 -15.48 1.26 -9.11
C PHE A 97 -15.79 0.84 -10.53
N GLY A 98 -14.80 0.83 -11.39
CA GLY A 98 -14.99 0.38 -12.77
C GLY A 98 -13.77 0.58 -13.67
N ARG A 99 -13.93 0.14 -14.93
CA ARG A 99 -12.93 0.33 -15.96
C ARG A 99 -12.98 1.74 -16.50
N THR A 100 -11.81 2.33 -16.68
CA THR A 100 -11.64 3.69 -17.17
C THR A 100 -10.52 3.75 -18.19
N VAL A 101 -10.45 4.88 -18.89
CA VAL A 101 -9.29 5.31 -19.68
C VAL A 101 -8.76 6.56 -19.01
N ILE A 102 -7.48 6.57 -18.67
CA ILE A 102 -6.83 7.76 -18.13
C ILE A 102 -5.74 8.27 -19.07
N ARG A 103 -5.42 9.55 -18.95
CA ARG A 103 -4.25 10.18 -19.54
C ARG A 103 -3.52 10.96 -18.46
N SER A 104 -2.42 10.39 -17.95
CA SER A 104 -1.64 11.01 -16.89
C SER A 104 -1.03 12.34 -17.37
N ASN A 105 -1.10 13.38 -16.56
CA ASN A 105 -0.49 14.68 -16.85
C ASN A 105 1.01 14.68 -16.56
N ARG A 106 1.44 13.97 -15.50
CA ARG A 106 2.83 13.97 -15.05
C ARG A 106 3.16 12.74 -14.23
N ARG A 107 4.38 12.25 -14.40
CA ARG A 107 5.01 11.29 -13.49
C ARG A 107 5.92 12.05 -12.52
N PHE A 108 5.84 11.72 -11.24
CA PHE A 108 6.77 12.15 -10.22
C PHE A 108 7.65 10.99 -9.74
N THR A 109 8.90 11.26 -9.43
CA THR A 109 9.64 10.39 -8.51
C THR A 109 9.21 10.68 -7.07
N TYR A 110 9.45 9.76 -6.15
CA TYR A 110 9.18 10.02 -4.73
C TYR A 110 9.98 11.21 -4.19
N GLU A 111 11.20 11.39 -4.69
CA GLU A 111 12.09 12.49 -4.34
C GLU A 111 11.55 13.84 -4.82
N GLU A 112 11.04 13.92 -6.05
CA GLU A 112 10.39 15.13 -6.59
C GLU A 112 9.12 15.47 -5.82
N ALA A 113 8.22 14.49 -5.61
CA ALA A 113 6.99 14.69 -4.84
C ALA A 113 7.31 15.12 -3.40
N GLN A 114 8.33 14.53 -2.77
CA GLN A 114 8.76 14.91 -1.43
C GLN A 114 9.30 16.34 -1.40
N ALA A 115 10.09 16.76 -2.38
CA ALA A 115 10.57 18.13 -2.48
C ALA A 115 9.42 19.13 -2.58
N VAL A 116 8.35 18.81 -3.32
CA VAL A 116 7.14 19.65 -3.41
C VAL A 116 6.42 19.72 -2.06
N ILE A 117 6.28 18.60 -1.33
CA ILE A 117 5.71 18.57 0.02
C ILE A 117 6.54 19.45 0.98
N GLU A 118 7.86 19.44 0.84
CA GLU A 118 8.80 20.23 1.64
C GLU A 118 8.91 21.70 1.20
N GLY A 119 8.19 22.11 0.14
CA GLY A 119 8.08 23.53 -0.23
C GLY A 119 8.65 23.92 -1.60
N ALA A 120 9.15 22.98 -2.40
CA ALA A 120 9.56 23.25 -3.77
C ALA A 120 8.37 23.74 -4.63
N ASP A 121 8.65 24.64 -5.55
CA ASP A 121 7.65 25.11 -6.50
C ASP A 121 7.42 24.10 -7.62
N ASP A 122 6.14 23.87 -7.94
CA ASP A 122 5.71 22.94 -8.98
C ASP A 122 4.30 23.31 -9.48
N PRO A 123 4.01 23.17 -10.78
CA PRO A 123 2.66 23.41 -11.31
C PRO A 123 1.54 22.61 -10.64
N LEU A 124 1.84 21.42 -10.12
CA LEU A 124 0.89 20.53 -9.42
C LEU A 124 1.08 20.54 -7.90
N ARG A 125 1.72 21.60 -7.37
CA ARG A 125 1.99 21.72 -5.95
C ARG A 125 0.72 21.68 -5.09
N GLU A 126 -0.33 22.34 -5.53
CA GLU A 126 -1.59 22.39 -4.78
C GLU A 126 -2.21 21.00 -4.67
N GLU A 127 -2.26 20.25 -5.77
CA GLU A 127 -2.80 18.89 -5.82
C GLU A 127 -2.00 17.94 -4.91
N ILE A 128 -0.68 18.01 -4.97
CA ILE A 128 0.20 17.18 -4.12
C ILE A 128 -0.02 17.50 -2.64
N LEU A 129 -0.13 18.77 -2.24
CA LEU A 129 -0.36 19.16 -0.86
C LEU A 129 -1.75 18.74 -0.35
N ILE A 130 -2.78 18.80 -1.20
CA ILE A 130 -4.11 18.29 -0.84
C ILE A 130 -4.05 16.78 -0.62
N LEU A 131 -3.47 16.02 -1.55
CA LEU A 131 -3.31 14.57 -1.43
C LEU A 131 -2.51 14.20 -0.18
N ASP A 132 -1.41 14.88 0.11
CA ASP A 132 -0.60 14.67 1.32
C ASP A 132 -1.40 14.94 2.61
N SER A 133 -2.17 16.03 2.64
CA SER A 133 -3.03 16.35 3.79
C SER A 133 -4.09 15.27 4.03
N LEU A 134 -4.75 14.80 2.97
CA LEU A 134 -5.77 13.75 3.06
C LEU A 134 -5.14 12.42 3.50
N ALA A 135 -3.97 12.06 2.95
CA ALA A 135 -3.23 10.84 3.32
C ALA A 135 -2.83 10.86 4.81
N LYS A 136 -2.33 11.98 5.32
CA LYS A 136 -1.98 12.15 6.74
C LYS A 136 -3.20 11.93 7.65
N LYS A 137 -4.35 12.50 7.31
CA LYS A 137 -5.60 12.30 8.06
C LYS A 137 -6.07 10.85 8.03
N MET A 138 -5.98 10.18 6.88
CA MET A 138 -6.30 8.75 6.77
C MET A 138 -5.37 7.90 7.64
N ARG A 139 -4.05 8.17 7.60
CA ARG A 139 -3.05 7.48 8.39
C ARG A 139 -3.29 7.67 9.89
N GLU A 140 -3.54 8.89 10.35
CA GLU A 140 -3.83 9.17 11.76
C GLU A 140 -5.02 8.35 12.25
N ARG A 141 -6.11 8.30 11.49
CA ARG A 141 -7.28 7.47 11.84
C ARG A 141 -6.97 5.99 11.89
N ARG A 142 -6.21 5.49 10.92
CA ARG A 142 -5.80 4.09 10.86
C ARG A 142 -4.93 3.73 12.08
N MET A 143 -3.98 4.58 12.43
CA MET A 143 -3.13 4.38 13.61
C MET A 143 -3.95 4.44 14.91
N ALA A 144 -4.90 5.37 15.02
CA ALA A 144 -5.81 5.47 16.16
C ALA A 144 -6.72 4.23 16.29
N ALA A 145 -7.11 3.62 15.16
CA ALA A 145 -7.88 2.37 15.12
C ALA A 145 -7.07 1.13 15.52
N GLY A 146 -5.74 1.25 15.66
CA GLY A 146 -4.88 0.17 16.13
C GLY A 146 -4.01 -0.49 15.06
N ALA A 147 -3.76 0.20 13.94
CA ALA A 147 -2.74 -0.25 12.99
C ALA A 147 -1.34 -0.22 13.61
N ILE A 148 -0.46 -1.09 13.13
CA ILE A 148 0.92 -1.17 13.59
C ILE A 148 1.84 -0.65 12.48
N ALA A 149 2.69 0.32 12.81
CA ALA A 149 3.65 0.89 11.87
C ALA A 149 5.00 0.15 12.00
N PHE A 150 5.26 -0.73 11.05
CA PHE A 150 6.61 -1.26 10.84
C PHE A 150 7.27 -0.44 9.71
N ASP A 151 7.93 0.64 10.06
CA ASP A 151 8.77 1.35 9.09
C ASP A 151 9.98 0.47 8.78
N ARG A 152 10.12 0.04 7.53
CA ARG A 152 11.27 -0.72 7.06
C ARG A 152 12.22 0.21 6.35
N GLU A 153 13.49 0.11 6.67
CA GLU A 153 14.55 0.63 5.84
C GLU A 153 14.76 -0.33 4.66
N GLU A 154 14.65 0.17 3.45
CA GLU A 154 14.91 -0.61 2.25
C GLU A 154 16.38 -0.50 1.89
N VAL A 155 17.06 -1.64 1.87
CA VAL A 155 18.46 -1.70 1.43
C VAL A 155 18.52 -1.54 -0.08
N LYS A 156 19.25 -0.55 -0.57
CA LYS A 156 19.54 -0.31 -1.99
C LYS A 156 21.03 -0.38 -2.24
N PHE A 157 21.38 -0.75 -3.45
CA PHE A 157 22.78 -0.85 -3.91
C PHE A 157 23.07 0.26 -4.91
N THR A 158 24.26 0.85 -4.80
CA THR A 158 24.86 1.62 -5.87
C THR A 158 25.60 0.67 -6.80
N LEU A 159 25.39 0.84 -8.10
CA LEU A 159 26.03 0.02 -9.13
C LEU A 159 26.98 0.88 -9.94
N ASP A 160 28.05 0.30 -10.45
CA ASP A 160 28.93 0.92 -11.45
C ASP A 160 28.41 0.75 -12.88
N ALA A 161 29.25 1.12 -13.86
CA ALA A 161 28.89 1.04 -15.28
C ALA A 161 28.72 -0.41 -15.79
N ASP A 162 29.30 -1.36 -15.10
CA ASP A 162 29.23 -2.80 -15.40
C ASP A 162 28.13 -3.52 -14.59
N ASN A 163 27.27 -2.75 -13.86
CA ASN A 163 26.21 -3.20 -12.96
C ASN A 163 26.75 -3.99 -11.73
N GLU A 164 28.01 -3.81 -11.35
CA GLU A 164 28.55 -4.41 -10.13
C GLU A 164 28.25 -3.54 -8.90
N PRO A 165 27.87 -4.13 -7.75
CA PRO A 165 27.58 -3.38 -6.54
C PRO A 165 28.82 -2.69 -5.96
N THR A 166 28.79 -1.36 -5.87
CA THR A 166 29.89 -0.55 -5.33
C THR A 166 29.61 0.03 -3.95
N GLY A 167 28.36 -0.02 -3.51
CA GLY A 167 27.97 0.50 -2.20
C GLY A 167 26.55 0.09 -1.80
N VAL A 168 26.24 0.36 -0.53
CA VAL A 168 24.91 0.09 0.06
C VAL A 168 24.42 1.39 0.69
N PHE A 169 23.14 1.71 0.48
CA PHE A 169 22.45 2.78 1.18
C PHE A 169 21.06 2.35 1.61
N PHE A 170 20.54 3.04 2.63
CA PHE A 170 19.21 2.75 3.16
C PHE A 170 18.22 3.81 2.66
N LYS A 171 17.14 3.34 2.03
CA LYS A 171 16.05 4.21 1.60
C LYS A 171 15.01 4.29 2.71
N ILE A 172 14.76 5.51 3.19
CA ILE A 172 13.77 5.78 4.24
C ILE A 172 12.45 6.17 3.56
N SER A 173 11.34 5.58 4.02
CA SER A 173 9.99 5.96 3.59
C SER A 173 9.63 7.34 4.14
N LYS A 174 9.36 8.29 3.24
CA LYS A 174 8.97 9.67 3.54
C LYS A 174 7.48 9.90 3.28
N ASP A 175 7.00 11.14 3.45
CA ASP A 175 5.59 11.50 3.28
C ASP A 175 5.07 11.18 1.87
N ALA A 176 5.87 11.41 0.82
CA ALA A 176 5.49 11.05 -0.55
C ALA A 176 5.22 9.54 -0.73
N ASN A 177 5.99 8.66 -0.07
CA ASN A 177 5.74 7.23 -0.06
C ASN A 177 4.46 6.89 0.69
N LYS A 178 4.25 7.51 1.85
CA LYS A 178 3.06 7.31 2.70
C LYS A 178 1.79 7.83 2.04
N LEU A 179 1.89 8.89 1.23
CA LEU A 179 0.77 9.41 0.44
C LEU A 179 0.23 8.32 -0.49
N ILE A 180 1.08 7.72 -1.32
CA ILE A 180 0.68 6.65 -2.24
C ILE A 180 0.16 5.44 -1.44
N GLU A 181 0.88 5.02 -0.39
CA GLU A 181 0.46 3.91 0.48
C GLU A 181 -0.99 4.09 0.98
N GLU A 182 -1.34 5.25 1.54
CA GLU A 182 -2.66 5.45 2.13
C GLU A 182 -3.79 5.44 1.08
N PHE A 183 -3.56 5.97 -0.13
CA PHE A 183 -4.56 5.88 -1.19
C PHE A 183 -4.70 4.48 -1.76
N MET A 184 -3.60 3.71 -1.89
CA MET A 184 -3.66 2.30 -2.26
C MET A 184 -4.39 1.48 -1.18
N LEU A 185 -4.11 1.72 0.11
CA LEU A 185 -4.80 1.09 1.22
C LEU A 185 -6.30 1.44 1.22
N LEU A 186 -6.67 2.69 0.93
CA LEU A 186 -8.06 3.12 0.80
C LEU A 186 -8.77 2.34 -0.31
N ALA A 187 -8.22 2.32 -1.53
CA ALA A 187 -8.81 1.65 -2.67
C ALA A 187 -8.99 0.14 -2.40
N ASN A 188 -7.93 -0.53 -1.95
CA ASN A 188 -7.95 -1.96 -1.66
C ASN A 188 -8.97 -2.32 -0.57
N ARG A 189 -9.02 -1.53 0.52
CA ARG A 189 -10.00 -1.72 1.60
C ARG A 189 -11.42 -1.54 1.08
N LYS A 190 -11.68 -0.47 0.32
CA LYS A 190 -13.01 -0.13 -0.17
C LYS A 190 -13.54 -1.16 -1.18
N VAL A 191 -12.69 -1.62 -2.10
CA VAL A 191 -13.06 -2.71 -3.02
C VAL A 191 -13.36 -4.01 -2.23
N ALA A 192 -12.54 -4.37 -1.25
CA ALA A 192 -12.78 -5.56 -0.43
C ALA A 192 -14.07 -5.44 0.40
N THR A 193 -14.40 -4.25 0.92
CA THR A 193 -15.67 -4.00 1.63
C THR A 193 -16.85 -4.08 0.68
N PHE A 194 -16.77 -3.47 -0.50
CA PHE A 194 -17.82 -3.51 -1.51
C PHE A 194 -18.15 -4.94 -1.90
N VAL A 195 -17.16 -5.75 -2.25
CA VAL A 195 -17.39 -7.15 -2.65
C VAL A 195 -17.84 -8.02 -1.48
N GLY A 196 -17.18 -7.92 -0.32
CA GLY A 196 -17.40 -8.81 0.81
C GLY A 196 -18.60 -8.45 1.69
N SER A 197 -19.05 -7.20 1.67
CA SER A 197 -20.14 -6.72 2.51
C SER A 197 -21.31 -6.15 1.74
N GLU A 198 -21.06 -5.28 0.75
CA GLU A 198 -22.15 -4.54 0.11
C GLU A 198 -22.85 -5.36 -0.97
N LEU A 199 -22.11 -6.06 -1.83
CA LEU A 199 -22.68 -6.85 -2.92
C LEU A 199 -23.60 -7.98 -2.44
N ARG A 200 -23.44 -8.50 -1.22
CA ARG A 200 -24.38 -9.48 -0.65
C ARG A 200 -25.81 -8.94 -0.53
N HIS A 201 -25.98 -7.62 -0.46
CA HIS A 201 -27.29 -6.97 -0.40
C HIS A 201 -27.90 -6.72 -1.78
N ASP A 202 -27.11 -6.91 -2.86
CA ASP A 202 -27.62 -6.88 -4.23
C ASP A 202 -28.50 -8.14 -4.48
N PRO A 203 -29.71 -7.98 -5.03
CA PRO A 203 -30.62 -9.10 -5.31
C PRO A 203 -30.01 -10.23 -6.15
N VAL A 204 -29.02 -9.94 -6.99
CA VAL A 204 -28.31 -10.93 -7.82
C VAL A 204 -27.59 -11.96 -6.94
N TYR A 205 -27.05 -11.55 -5.81
CA TYR A 205 -26.26 -12.42 -4.92
C TYR A 205 -27.05 -13.09 -3.80
N GLN A 206 -28.37 -12.82 -3.69
CA GLN A 206 -29.31 -13.50 -2.79
C GLN A 206 -28.83 -13.60 -1.32
N GLY A 207 -28.13 -12.58 -0.83
CA GLY A 207 -27.64 -12.51 0.55
C GLY A 207 -26.26 -13.16 0.78
N VAL A 208 -25.64 -13.73 -0.26
CA VAL A 208 -24.30 -14.34 -0.19
C VAL A 208 -23.31 -13.45 -0.93
N ALA A 209 -22.23 -13.05 -0.27
CA ALA A 209 -21.15 -12.33 -0.95
C ALA A 209 -20.49 -13.22 -2.02
N PRO A 210 -20.12 -12.66 -3.19
CA PRO A 210 -19.36 -13.42 -4.18
C PRO A 210 -18.01 -13.86 -3.63
N THR A 211 -17.47 -14.98 -4.15
CA THR A 211 -16.12 -15.42 -3.80
C THR A 211 -15.11 -14.34 -4.17
N PHE A 212 -14.30 -13.97 -3.23
CA PHE A 212 -13.28 -12.92 -3.40
C PHE A 212 -12.00 -13.28 -2.66
N VAL A 213 -10.87 -12.78 -3.15
CA VAL A 213 -9.56 -13.03 -2.53
C VAL A 213 -9.20 -11.86 -1.62
N TYR A 214 -9.16 -12.13 -0.33
CA TYR A 214 -8.73 -11.18 0.69
C TYR A 214 -7.25 -11.34 1.01
N ARG A 215 -6.60 -10.26 1.43
CA ARG A 215 -5.31 -10.31 2.09
C ARG A 215 -5.54 -10.24 3.58
N VAL A 216 -5.47 -11.37 4.25
CA VAL A 216 -5.79 -11.51 5.67
C VAL A 216 -4.53 -11.51 6.54
N HIS A 217 -4.67 -11.06 7.78
CA HIS A 217 -3.59 -11.05 8.76
C HIS A 217 -4.16 -11.30 10.15
N ASP A 218 -3.85 -12.44 10.70
CA ASP A 218 -4.37 -12.90 11.98
C ASP A 218 -3.76 -12.17 13.18
N ASP A 219 -4.30 -12.41 14.36
CA ASP A 219 -3.82 -11.87 15.63
C ASP A 219 -2.35 -12.29 15.91
N PRO A 220 -1.60 -11.49 16.65
CA PRO A 220 -0.25 -11.84 17.07
C PRO A 220 -0.22 -13.13 17.88
N ASN A 221 0.85 -13.92 17.71
CA ASN A 221 1.05 -15.11 18.55
C ASN A 221 1.24 -14.71 20.03
N PRO A 222 0.37 -15.17 20.96
CA PRO A 222 0.39 -14.72 22.35
C PRO A 222 1.70 -15.04 23.10
N GLU A 223 2.31 -16.20 22.84
CA GLU A 223 3.55 -16.63 23.50
C GLU A 223 4.74 -15.78 23.04
N LYS A 224 4.81 -15.52 21.71
CA LYS A 224 5.86 -14.66 21.14
C LYS A 224 5.70 -13.21 21.59
N LEU A 225 4.45 -12.73 21.67
CA LEU A 225 4.16 -11.39 22.18
C LEU A 225 4.53 -11.25 23.68
N ALA A 226 4.26 -12.26 24.50
CA ALA A 226 4.69 -12.29 25.91
C ALA A 226 6.22 -12.32 26.03
N SER A 227 6.90 -13.08 25.17
CA SER A 227 8.37 -13.12 25.10
C SER A 227 8.95 -11.76 24.73
N LEU A 228 8.38 -11.09 23.71
CA LEU A 228 8.73 -9.72 23.34
C LEU A 228 8.55 -8.76 24.54
N ALA A 229 7.39 -8.81 25.20
CA ALA A 229 7.10 -7.94 26.35
C ALA A 229 8.10 -8.16 27.50
N GLY A 230 8.50 -9.41 27.75
CA GLY A 230 9.54 -9.76 28.72
C GLY A 230 10.91 -9.21 28.34
N MET A 231 11.28 -9.29 27.07
CA MET A 231 12.56 -8.75 26.56
C MET A 231 12.56 -7.23 26.56
N ALA A 232 11.51 -6.58 26.04
CA ALA A 232 11.37 -5.13 26.01
C ALA A 232 11.51 -4.50 27.40
N ARG A 233 10.94 -5.14 28.43
CA ARG A 233 11.04 -4.69 29.84
C ARG A 233 12.47 -4.63 30.33
N LYS A 234 13.37 -5.52 29.91
CA LYS A 234 14.79 -5.51 30.30
C LYS A 234 15.51 -4.26 29.80
N PHE A 235 15.02 -3.65 28.74
CA PHE A 235 15.53 -2.41 28.17
C PHE A 235 14.71 -1.16 28.57
N GLY A 236 13.74 -1.32 29.47
CA GLY A 236 12.92 -0.21 29.98
C GLY A 236 11.66 0.10 29.15
N TYR A 237 11.39 -0.65 28.10
CA TYR A 237 10.18 -0.47 27.27
C TYR A 237 9.02 -1.30 27.81
N LYS A 238 7.80 -0.78 27.66
CA LYS A 238 6.58 -1.45 28.11
C LYS A 238 5.72 -1.87 26.92
N VAL A 239 5.57 -3.17 26.71
CA VAL A 239 4.63 -3.77 25.75
C VAL A 239 3.49 -4.41 26.52
N LEU A 240 2.25 -4.04 26.19
CA LEU A 240 1.02 -4.58 26.79
C LEU A 240 0.50 -5.73 25.90
N THR A 241 -0.17 -6.72 26.55
CA THR A 241 -0.63 -7.94 25.86
C THR A 241 -2.10 -8.24 26.10
N LYS A 242 -2.87 -7.25 26.60
CA LYS A 242 -4.23 -7.47 27.09
C LYS A 242 -5.28 -7.46 25.98
N ASP A 243 -5.28 -6.44 25.17
CA ASP A 243 -6.27 -6.19 24.12
C ASP A 243 -5.61 -5.53 22.90
N ARG A 244 -6.29 -5.57 21.75
CA ARG A 244 -5.77 -5.06 20.48
C ARG A 244 -5.25 -3.62 20.59
N GLN A 245 -6.01 -2.71 21.19
CA GLN A 245 -5.62 -1.31 21.26
C GLN A 245 -4.41 -1.09 22.17
N SER A 246 -4.35 -1.78 23.30
CA SER A 246 -3.20 -1.69 24.21
C SER A 246 -1.94 -2.30 23.57
N ILE A 247 -2.08 -3.42 22.85
CA ILE A 247 -0.99 -4.05 22.10
C ILE A 247 -0.46 -3.06 21.04
N SER A 248 -1.30 -2.59 20.15
CA SER A 248 -0.87 -1.74 19.04
C SER A 248 -0.26 -0.43 19.51
N ARG A 249 -0.87 0.27 20.48
CA ARG A 249 -0.34 1.51 21.06
C ARG A 249 1.02 1.31 21.71
N SER A 250 1.16 0.25 22.53
CA SER A 250 2.42 -0.02 23.23
C SER A 250 3.52 -0.50 22.29
N LEU A 251 3.18 -1.28 21.26
CA LEU A 251 4.13 -1.67 20.19
C LEU A 251 4.59 -0.46 19.37
N ASN A 252 3.65 0.36 18.88
CA ASN A 252 4.01 1.56 18.12
C ASN A 252 4.89 2.50 18.94
N ARG A 253 4.57 2.70 20.22
CA ARG A 253 5.41 3.49 21.12
C ARG A 253 6.80 2.88 21.26
N MET A 254 6.90 1.59 21.57
CA MET A 254 8.20 0.90 21.67
C MET A 254 9.01 1.03 20.38
N LEU A 255 8.37 0.79 19.20
CA LEU A 255 9.02 0.91 17.89
C LEU A 255 9.51 2.34 17.59
N THR A 256 8.82 3.35 18.13
CA THR A 256 9.25 4.75 18.03
C THR A 256 10.39 5.04 18.99
N ASP A 257 10.25 4.65 20.24
CA ASP A 257 11.20 4.98 21.33
C ASP A 257 12.55 4.25 21.16
N VAL A 258 12.57 3.08 20.48
CA VAL A 258 13.78 2.27 20.29
C VAL A 258 14.67 2.75 19.14
N ARG A 259 14.18 3.66 18.29
CA ARG A 259 14.93 4.15 17.12
C ARG A 259 16.25 4.77 17.51
N GLY A 260 17.32 4.37 16.81
CA GLY A 260 18.68 4.82 17.06
C GLY A 260 19.36 4.20 18.29
N HIS A 261 18.67 3.33 19.04
CA HIS A 261 19.24 2.61 20.18
C HIS A 261 19.85 1.27 19.77
N ARG A 262 20.76 0.75 20.57
CA ARG A 262 21.48 -0.51 20.28
C ARG A 262 20.55 -1.73 20.13
N GLU A 263 19.45 -1.75 20.85
CA GLU A 263 18.45 -2.79 20.88
C GLU A 263 17.39 -2.69 19.78
N GLU A 264 17.41 -1.66 18.94
CA GLU A 264 16.41 -1.40 17.88
C GLU A 264 16.18 -2.63 16.99
N ASN A 265 17.24 -3.14 16.38
CA ASN A 265 17.15 -4.27 15.46
C ASN A 265 16.57 -5.53 16.12
N MET A 266 16.98 -5.77 17.36
CA MET A 266 16.52 -6.93 18.12
C MET A 266 15.02 -6.81 18.47
N LEU A 267 14.60 -5.68 19.06
CA LEU A 267 13.21 -5.48 19.46
C LEU A 267 12.27 -5.38 18.28
N THR A 268 12.68 -4.71 17.21
CA THR A 268 11.90 -4.64 15.96
C THR A 268 11.74 -6.03 15.32
N THR A 269 12.82 -6.83 15.29
CA THR A 269 12.77 -8.21 14.79
C THR A 269 11.85 -9.08 15.63
N LEU A 270 11.93 -9.01 16.96
CA LEU A 270 11.05 -9.75 17.86
C LEU A 270 9.58 -9.33 17.72
N ALA A 271 9.32 -8.03 17.55
CA ALA A 271 7.98 -7.51 17.27
C ALA A 271 7.42 -8.09 15.96
N MET A 272 8.18 -8.04 14.87
CA MET A 272 7.77 -8.64 13.58
C MET A 272 7.53 -10.15 13.70
N ARG A 273 8.38 -10.88 14.43
CA ARG A 273 8.23 -12.34 14.63
C ARG A 273 7.07 -12.71 15.53
N SER A 274 6.55 -11.79 16.33
CA SER A 274 5.35 -12.00 17.14
C SER A 274 4.06 -11.87 16.33
N MET A 275 4.12 -11.20 15.17
CA MET A 275 2.99 -11.09 14.26
C MET A 275 2.80 -12.38 13.45
N ALA A 276 1.54 -12.65 13.07
CA ALA A 276 1.24 -13.64 12.05
C ALA A 276 1.82 -13.21 10.69
N LYS A 277 1.82 -14.10 9.71
CA LYS A 277 2.08 -13.73 8.31
C LYS A 277 0.76 -13.33 7.65
N ALA A 278 0.80 -12.30 6.82
CA ALA A 278 -0.34 -12.01 5.97
C ALA A 278 -0.43 -13.05 4.85
N GLU A 279 -1.64 -13.53 4.58
CA GLU A 279 -1.93 -14.60 3.61
C GLU A 279 -3.06 -14.18 2.67
N TYR A 280 -3.16 -14.82 1.50
CA TYR A 280 -4.34 -14.72 0.65
C TYR A 280 -5.34 -15.81 1.03
N SER A 281 -6.60 -15.44 1.19
CA SER A 281 -7.69 -16.34 1.55
C SER A 281 -9.01 -15.88 0.97
N THR A 282 -9.89 -16.82 0.69
CA THR A 282 -11.31 -16.53 0.39
C THR A 282 -12.13 -16.34 1.67
N ASP A 283 -11.60 -16.77 2.82
CA ASP A 283 -12.20 -16.55 4.12
C ASP A 283 -11.65 -15.25 4.71
N ASN A 284 -12.55 -14.26 4.90
CA ASN A 284 -12.15 -12.98 5.48
C ASN A 284 -12.12 -13.04 7.02
N ILE A 285 -10.93 -12.92 7.58
CA ILE A 285 -10.71 -12.75 9.04
C ILE A 285 -10.22 -11.34 9.39
N GLY A 286 -10.21 -10.44 8.41
CA GLY A 286 -9.66 -9.09 8.55
C GLY A 286 -8.14 -9.04 8.46
N HIS A 287 -7.59 -7.85 8.65
CA HIS A 287 -6.14 -7.62 8.60
C HIS A 287 -5.66 -6.92 9.87
N TYR A 288 -5.13 -7.69 10.82
CA TYR A 288 -4.71 -7.18 12.13
C TYR A 288 -3.74 -6.00 12.02
N GLY A 289 -2.65 -6.14 11.31
CA GLY A 289 -1.60 -5.12 11.23
C GLY A 289 -2.06 -3.78 10.64
N LEU A 290 -3.09 -3.78 9.76
CA LEU A 290 -3.66 -2.58 9.16
C LEU A 290 -4.89 -2.04 9.90
N ALA A 291 -5.44 -2.78 10.85
CA ALA A 291 -6.69 -2.50 11.53
C ALA A 291 -7.89 -2.39 10.57
N PHE A 292 -7.97 -3.28 9.58
CA PHE A 292 -9.06 -3.35 8.61
C PHE A 292 -9.89 -4.62 8.80
N GLU A 293 -11.21 -4.49 8.70
CA GLU A 293 -12.14 -5.63 8.68
C GLU A 293 -12.16 -6.34 7.32
N TYR A 294 -11.99 -5.58 6.24
CA TYR A 294 -11.90 -6.07 4.87
C TYR A 294 -10.65 -5.48 4.22
N TYR A 295 -9.86 -6.33 3.58
CA TYR A 295 -8.69 -5.89 2.83
C TYR A 295 -8.33 -6.89 1.74
N THR A 296 -7.94 -6.37 0.58
CA THR A 296 -7.32 -7.10 -0.53
C THR A 296 -6.03 -6.41 -0.96
N HIS A 297 -5.25 -7.09 -1.79
CA HIS A 297 -4.00 -6.51 -2.28
C HIS A 297 -3.67 -7.05 -3.66
#